data_bcc1b69e4a63ef691805266f5de1b73b
#
_entry.id   bcc1b69e4a63ef691805266f5de1b73b
#
_cell.length_a   1.000
_cell.length_b   1.000
_cell.length_c   1.000
_cell.angle_alpha   90.00
_cell.angle_beta   90.00
_cell.angle_gamma   90.00
#
_symmetry.space_group_name_H-M   'P 1'
#
loop_
_entity.id
_entity.type
_entity.pdbx_description
1 polymer ?
#
loop_
_entity_poly.entity_id
_entity_poly.type
_entity_poly.pdbx_seq_one_letter_code
_entity_poly.pdbx_strand_id
1 'polypeptide(L)'
;DMILMPDDTTAILDPFTDEATIIIRCDIIEPSTMRSYDRDPRSVAKRAEEYLATTGLGDTAFFGPEPEFFVFDDVKWGSNISGSFYKINSEEGAWSSGSDYSDGNMGHRPGVKGGYFPVPPVDSLHDLRTAMCSAMEQMGLDIEVHHHEVATAGQCEIGVKFNTLVKKADEVQILKYCVHNVAHAYGKTATFMPKPLVGDNGSGMHCHQSFWKNGENAFAGNGYAGLSETALYYIGGIIKHAKALNAFANASTNSYKRLIPGFEAPVMLAYSARNRSAALRIPYVDSPKGKRVELRFGDPTANPYLMFASMLMAGIDGVINKIHPGEPADKDLYDLSPEEGALIPQVAGSLR
;
A
#
# COMPACT_ATOMS: atom_id res chain seq x y z
N ASP A 1 8.54 20.20 24.38
CA ASP A 1 9.59 20.08 23.37
C ASP A 1 10.03 18.62 23.28
N MET A 2 10.42 18.19 22.09
CA MET A 2 10.90 16.82 21.81
C MET A 2 12.28 16.92 21.14
N ILE A 3 13.08 15.85 21.23
CA ILE A 3 14.36 15.73 20.55
C ILE A 3 14.19 14.87 19.32
N LEU A 4 14.70 15.33 18.18
CA LEU A 4 14.87 14.50 16.99
C LEU A 4 16.24 13.82 17.06
N MET A 5 16.24 12.51 17.23
CA MET A 5 17.46 11.69 17.28
C MET A 5 17.73 11.13 15.87
N PRO A 6 18.74 11.60 15.17
CA PRO A 6 19.01 11.15 13.80
C PRO A 6 19.48 9.70 13.78
N ASP A 7 19.00 8.95 12.79
CA ASP A 7 19.47 7.63 12.41
C ASP A 7 20.40 7.80 11.20
N ASP A 8 21.69 7.87 11.42
CA ASP A 8 22.71 8.14 10.41
C ASP A 8 22.77 7.09 9.30
N THR A 9 22.29 5.88 9.58
CA THR A 9 22.20 4.80 8.58
C THR A 9 21.18 5.10 7.48
N THR A 10 20.30 6.08 7.70
CA THR A 10 19.25 6.50 6.77
C THR A 10 19.61 7.75 5.97
N ALA A 11 20.82 8.26 6.09
CA ALA A 11 21.27 9.47 5.41
C ALA A 11 21.32 9.26 3.89
N ILE A 12 20.60 10.11 3.14
CA ILE A 12 20.54 10.08 1.67
C ILE A 12 20.63 11.50 1.12
N LEU A 13 21.25 11.63 -0.06
CA LEU A 13 21.26 12.90 -0.77
C LEU A 13 19.90 13.16 -1.43
N ASP A 14 19.38 14.37 -1.26
CA ASP A 14 18.14 14.81 -1.91
C ASP A 14 18.42 15.19 -3.38
N PRO A 15 17.84 14.50 -4.38
CA PRO A 15 18.07 14.81 -5.79
C PRO A 15 17.22 15.99 -6.31
N PHE A 16 16.33 16.57 -5.48
CA PHE A 16 15.34 17.57 -5.90
C PHE A 16 15.68 18.99 -5.46
N THR A 17 16.76 19.18 -4.74
CA THR A 17 17.19 20.52 -4.26
C THR A 17 18.40 21.02 -5.02
N ASP A 18 18.45 22.34 -5.31
CA ASP A 18 19.58 22.97 -6.01
C ASP A 18 20.86 22.90 -5.18
N GLU A 19 20.74 23.12 -3.87
CA GLU A 19 21.84 23.01 -2.93
C GLU A 19 21.95 21.59 -2.38
N ALA A 20 23.16 21.09 -2.17
CA ALA A 20 23.41 19.76 -1.63
C ALA A 20 22.74 19.58 -0.26
N THR A 21 21.68 18.79 -0.23
CA THR A 21 20.84 18.56 0.95
C THR A 21 20.85 17.09 1.33
N ILE A 22 21.02 16.80 2.61
CA ILE A 22 20.93 15.44 3.16
C ILE A 22 19.61 15.26 3.90
N ILE A 23 18.88 14.21 3.56
CA ILE A 23 17.69 13.75 4.28
C ILE A 23 18.11 12.67 5.26
N ILE A 24 17.73 12.81 6.54
CA ILE A 24 17.99 11.80 7.58
C ILE A 24 16.68 11.51 8.33
N ARG A 25 16.37 10.23 8.52
CA ARG A 25 15.26 9.82 9.39
C ARG A 25 15.63 10.02 10.85
N CYS A 26 14.68 10.49 11.65
CA CYS A 26 14.90 10.68 13.08
C CYS A 26 13.84 9.91 13.88
N ASP A 27 14.27 9.38 15.01
CA ASP A 27 13.35 8.95 16.06
C ASP A 27 12.99 10.15 16.95
N ILE A 28 11.81 10.12 17.55
CA ILE A 28 11.40 11.16 18.49
C ILE A 28 11.71 10.67 19.91
N ILE A 29 12.46 11.48 20.66
CA ILE A 29 12.90 11.19 22.03
C ILE A 29 12.26 12.15 23.02
N GLU A 30 11.77 11.62 24.12
CA GLU A 30 11.29 12.37 25.27
C GLU A 30 12.49 12.92 26.08
N PRO A 31 12.71 14.24 26.12
CA PRO A 31 13.93 14.80 26.71
C PRO A 31 14.09 14.57 28.20
N SER A 32 12.98 14.44 28.94
CA SER A 32 13.02 14.23 30.39
C SER A 32 13.51 12.81 30.79
N THR A 33 13.31 11.83 29.94
CA THR A 33 13.65 10.43 30.20
C THR A 33 14.75 9.90 29.28
N MET A 34 15.04 10.61 28.19
CA MET A 34 15.91 10.17 27.09
C MET A 34 15.48 8.82 26.48
N ARG A 35 14.18 8.50 26.57
CA ARG A 35 13.58 7.31 25.96
C ARG A 35 12.78 7.69 24.72
N SER A 36 12.57 6.71 23.83
CA SER A 36 11.69 6.89 22.69
C SER A 36 10.31 7.38 23.12
N TYR A 37 9.78 8.36 22.38
CA TYR A 37 8.42 8.85 22.63
C TYR A 37 7.40 7.77 22.23
N ASP A 38 6.51 7.41 23.14
CA ASP A 38 5.61 6.27 22.99
C ASP A 38 4.70 6.34 21.77
N ARG A 39 4.39 7.56 21.30
CA ARG A 39 3.52 7.81 20.15
C ARG A 39 4.27 8.10 18.87
N ASP A 40 5.60 8.00 18.86
CA ASP A 40 6.37 8.10 17.63
C ASP A 40 6.11 6.88 16.73
N PRO A 41 5.54 7.03 15.53
CA PRO A 41 5.21 5.91 14.65
C PRO A 41 6.41 5.01 14.32
N ARG A 42 7.59 5.60 14.07
CA ARG A 42 8.80 4.84 13.76
C ARG A 42 9.26 4.02 14.96
N SER A 43 9.20 4.59 16.16
CA SER A 43 9.51 3.87 17.40
C SER A 43 8.48 2.77 17.70
N VAL A 44 7.20 2.96 17.37
CA VAL A 44 6.18 1.89 17.46
C VAL A 44 6.54 0.72 16.53
N ALA A 45 6.95 1.01 15.31
CA ALA A 45 7.37 -0.02 14.35
C ALA A 45 8.62 -0.79 14.83
N LYS A 46 9.62 -0.11 15.37
CA LYS A 46 10.80 -0.73 16.00
C LYS A 46 10.41 -1.69 17.12
N ARG A 47 9.53 -1.26 18.03
CA ARG A 47 9.03 -2.12 19.12
C ARG A 47 8.27 -3.35 18.61
N ALA A 48 7.57 -3.25 17.48
CA ALA A 48 6.90 -4.40 16.87
C ALA A 48 7.90 -5.44 16.32
N GLU A 49 8.98 -5.00 15.67
CA GLU A 49 10.08 -5.89 15.26
C GLU A 49 10.75 -6.55 16.45
N GLU A 50 11.07 -5.79 17.49
CA GLU A 50 11.66 -6.29 18.73
C GLU A 50 10.75 -7.30 19.41
N TYR A 51 9.44 -7.03 19.44
CA TYR A 51 8.45 -7.94 20.04
C TYR A 51 8.44 -9.30 19.32
N LEU A 52 8.47 -9.33 17.99
CA LEU A 52 8.56 -10.59 17.23
C LEU A 52 9.72 -11.45 17.72
N ALA A 53 10.91 -10.85 17.88
CA ALA A 53 12.09 -11.57 18.36
C ALA A 53 11.90 -12.12 19.79
N THR A 54 11.22 -11.39 20.67
CA THR A 54 10.97 -11.84 22.04
C THR A 54 9.98 -13.00 22.14
N THR A 55 9.10 -13.17 21.15
CA THR A 55 8.14 -14.30 21.11
C THR A 55 8.78 -15.64 20.80
N GLY A 56 9.98 -15.64 20.23
CA GLY A 56 10.62 -16.85 19.70
C GLY A 56 10.00 -17.43 18.43
N LEU A 57 8.99 -16.77 17.86
CA LEU A 57 8.34 -17.18 16.60
C LEU A 57 9.20 -16.85 15.38
N GLY A 58 9.86 -15.70 15.42
CA GLY A 58 10.71 -15.20 14.35
C GLY A 58 11.68 -14.13 14.85
N ASP A 59 12.59 -13.73 13.98
CA ASP A 59 13.58 -12.66 14.25
C ASP A 59 13.52 -11.53 13.22
N THR A 60 12.89 -11.76 12.07
CA THR A 60 12.83 -10.81 10.96
C THR A 60 11.44 -10.81 10.33
N ALA A 61 10.81 -9.64 10.24
CA ALA A 61 9.56 -9.45 9.52
C ALA A 61 9.81 -8.69 8.22
N PHE A 62 9.35 -9.25 7.09
CA PHE A 62 9.45 -8.63 5.77
C PHE A 62 8.10 -8.11 5.31
N PHE A 63 8.12 -6.91 4.72
CA PHE A 63 6.97 -6.22 4.15
C PHE A 63 7.27 -5.77 2.73
N GLY A 64 6.30 -5.94 1.84
CA GLY A 64 6.32 -5.50 0.45
C GLY A 64 5.00 -4.80 0.12
N PRO A 65 4.87 -3.50 0.41
CA PRO A 65 3.70 -2.73 0.04
C PRO A 65 3.74 -2.35 -1.44
N GLU A 66 2.56 -2.26 -2.05
CA GLU A 66 2.31 -1.85 -3.43
C GLU A 66 1.43 -0.58 -3.43
N PRO A 67 2.01 0.61 -3.16
CA PRO A 67 1.23 1.85 -3.11
C PRO A 67 0.88 2.33 -4.51
N GLU A 68 -0.40 2.29 -4.85
CA GLU A 68 -0.96 2.90 -6.05
C GLU A 68 -1.18 4.41 -5.85
N PHE A 69 -1.13 5.15 -6.95
CA PHE A 69 -1.34 6.61 -6.93
C PHE A 69 -1.88 7.09 -8.28
N PHE A 70 -2.44 8.30 -8.27
CA PHE A 70 -2.86 8.97 -9.51
C PHE A 70 -1.92 10.15 -9.81
N VAL A 71 -1.72 10.40 -11.10
CA VAL A 71 -1.07 11.61 -11.61
C VAL A 71 -2.07 12.35 -12.50
N PHE A 72 -2.34 13.61 -12.18
CA PHE A 72 -3.27 14.47 -12.91
C PHE A 72 -2.53 15.67 -13.52
N ASP A 73 -3.06 16.20 -14.62
CA ASP A 73 -2.54 17.44 -15.22
C ASP A 73 -2.88 18.65 -14.35
N ASP A 74 -4.09 18.68 -13.78
CA ASP A 74 -4.56 19.81 -12.98
C ASP A 74 -5.68 19.36 -12.02
N VAL A 75 -5.65 19.89 -10.81
CA VAL A 75 -6.72 19.70 -9.82
C VAL A 75 -7.14 21.05 -9.27
N LYS A 76 -8.42 21.40 -9.45
CA LYS A 76 -9.04 22.58 -8.86
C LYS A 76 -10.07 22.15 -7.83
N TRP A 77 -10.10 22.85 -6.71
CA TRP A 77 -11.05 22.57 -5.64
C TRP A 77 -11.37 23.82 -4.84
N GLY A 78 -12.51 23.83 -4.21
CA GLY A 78 -12.92 24.86 -3.29
C GLY A 78 -13.94 24.35 -2.31
N SER A 79 -13.91 24.87 -1.08
CA SER A 79 -14.90 24.56 -0.05
C SER A 79 -15.12 25.80 0.81
N ASN A 80 -16.34 26.27 0.89
CA ASN A 80 -16.77 27.41 1.70
C ASN A 80 -18.19 27.20 2.20
N ILE A 81 -18.74 28.19 2.91
CA ILE A 81 -20.10 28.10 3.49
C ILE A 81 -21.22 28.00 2.46
N SER A 82 -20.97 28.37 1.19
CA SER A 82 -21.98 28.30 0.12
C SER A 82 -21.94 26.98 -0.67
N GLY A 83 -20.87 26.19 -0.52
CA GLY A 83 -20.73 24.92 -1.24
C GLY A 83 -19.30 24.45 -1.37
N SER A 84 -19.13 23.30 -2.02
CA SER A 84 -17.82 22.75 -2.33
C SER A 84 -17.82 22.15 -3.73
N PHE A 85 -16.65 22.16 -4.37
CA PHE A 85 -16.42 21.54 -5.67
C PHE A 85 -15.00 21.02 -5.77
N TYR A 86 -14.80 20.08 -6.66
CA TYR A 86 -13.49 19.73 -7.21
C TYR A 86 -13.60 19.48 -8.71
N LYS A 87 -12.52 19.73 -9.44
CA LYS A 87 -12.41 19.45 -10.87
C LYS A 87 -11.01 18.88 -11.12
N ILE A 88 -10.97 17.71 -11.73
CA ILE A 88 -9.74 17.02 -12.11
C ILE A 88 -9.59 17.10 -13.63
N ASN A 89 -8.42 17.43 -14.09
CA ASN A 89 -8.07 17.38 -15.51
C ASN A 89 -6.96 16.34 -15.74
N SER A 90 -7.10 15.57 -16.79
CA SER A 90 -6.14 14.54 -17.21
C SER A 90 -6.26 14.32 -18.71
N GLU A 91 -5.14 14.32 -19.40
CA GLU A 91 -5.11 14.00 -20.85
C GLU A 91 -5.65 12.61 -21.16
N GLU A 92 -5.53 11.67 -20.23
CA GLU A 92 -6.09 10.32 -20.35
C GLU A 92 -7.60 10.27 -20.05
N GLY A 93 -8.17 11.28 -19.40
CA GLY A 93 -9.58 11.30 -19.05
C GLY A 93 -10.48 11.55 -20.25
N ALA A 94 -11.51 10.73 -20.42
CA ALA A 94 -12.47 10.91 -21.52
C ALA A 94 -13.17 12.28 -21.49
N TRP A 95 -13.38 12.86 -20.31
CA TRP A 95 -13.95 14.22 -20.14
C TRP A 95 -13.03 15.35 -20.64
N SER A 96 -11.78 15.06 -20.92
CA SER A 96 -10.79 16.01 -21.46
C SER A 96 -10.60 15.89 -22.97
N SER A 97 -11.44 15.13 -23.69
CA SER A 97 -11.31 14.88 -25.12
C SER A 97 -11.43 16.14 -26.00
N GLY A 98 -12.07 17.20 -25.48
CA GLY A 98 -12.18 18.50 -26.16
C GLY A 98 -11.07 19.51 -25.81
N SER A 99 -10.06 19.11 -25.04
CA SER A 99 -8.95 19.97 -24.65
C SER A 99 -7.81 19.91 -25.66
N ASP A 100 -7.08 21.02 -25.80
CA ASP A 100 -5.84 21.08 -26.56
C ASP A 100 -4.66 20.78 -25.63
N TYR A 101 -3.79 19.89 -26.06
CA TYR A 101 -2.56 19.53 -25.35
C TYR A 101 -1.33 19.81 -26.23
N SER A 102 -0.23 20.24 -25.60
CA SER A 102 1.02 20.57 -26.30
C SER A 102 1.60 19.37 -27.05
N ASP A 103 1.39 18.18 -26.54
CA ASP A 103 1.97 16.93 -27.06
C ASP A 103 1.02 16.17 -28.00
N GLY A 104 -0.06 16.80 -28.41
CA GLY A 104 -1.00 16.26 -29.38
C GLY A 104 -2.25 15.65 -28.78
N ASN A 105 -3.06 15.04 -29.64
CA ASN A 105 -4.37 14.51 -29.27
C ASN A 105 -4.27 13.04 -28.79
N MET A 106 -4.80 12.79 -27.61
CA MET A 106 -4.97 11.46 -27.02
C MET A 106 -6.29 10.80 -27.45
N GLY A 107 -6.54 10.66 -28.75
CA GLY A 107 -7.75 10.01 -29.27
C GLY A 107 -7.86 8.51 -28.89
N HIS A 108 -6.76 7.90 -28.47
CA HIS A 108 -6.64 6.50 -28.06
C HIS A 108 -6.67 6.31 -26.53
N ARG A 109 -7.39 7.15 -25.81
CA ARG A 109 -7.51 7.10 -24.34
C ARG A 109 -8.00 5.75 -23.85
N PRO A 110 -7.52 5.26 -22.67
CA PRO A 110 -8.10 4.09 -22.05
C PRO A 110 -9.55 4.35 -21.64
N GLY A 111 -10.39 3.33 -21.71
CA GLY A 111 -11.74 3.38 -21.16
C GLY A 111 -11.76 3.30 -19.64
N VAL A 112 -12.90 3.61 -19.01
CA VAL A 112 -13.10 3.41 -17.57
C VAL A 112 -12.78 1.96 -17.20
N LYS A 113 -11.96 1.75 -16.17
CA LYS A 113 -11.42 0.43 -15.76
C LYS A 113 -10.58 -0.28 -16.84
N GLY A 114 -10.14 0.43 -17.85
CA GLY A 114 -9.39 -0.12 -19.00
C GLY A 114 -7.89 0.21 -19.00
N GLY A 115 -7.34 0.73 -17.89
CA GLY A 115 -5.96 1.20 -17.82
C GLY A 115 -4.91 0.16 -17.42
N TYR A 116 -5.27 -1.11 -17.20
CA TYR A 116 -4.33 -2.10 -16.69
C TYR A 116 -3.34 -2.60 -17.76
N PHE A 117 -2.08 -2.27 -17.57
CA PHE A 117 -0.95 -2.69 -18.42
C PHE A 117 -1.07 -2.34 -19.92
N PRO A 118 -1.52 -1.13 -20.33
CA PRO A 118 -1.40 -0.73 -21.71
C PRO A 118 0.07 -0.45 -22.04
N VAL A 119 0.38 -0.43 -23.32
CA VAL A 119 1.68 0.05 -23.83
C VAL A 119 1.56 1.49 -24.34
N PRO A 120 2.64 2.25 -24.43
CA PRO A 120 2.62 3.53 -25.13
C PRO A 120 2.11 3.39 -26.58
N PRO A 121 1.35 4.37 -27.11
CA PRO A 121 1.08 5.69 -26.54
C PRO A 121 -0.16 5.73 -25.62
N VAL A 122 -0.93 4.64 -25.45
CA VAL A 122 -2.08 4.60 -24.53
C VAL A 122 -1.62 4.83 -23.09
N ASP A 123 -0.52 4.21 -22.67
CA ASP A 123 0.19 4.56 -21.45
C ASP A 123 1.00 5.86 -21.66
N SER A 124 0.38 6.99 -21.42
CA SER A 124 0.99 8.31 -21.58
C SER A 124 1.98 8.66 -20.46
N LEU A 125 2.00 7.89 -19.36
CA LEU A 125 2.80 8.18 -18.18
C LEU A 125 4.02 7.26 -18.01
N HIS A 126 4.35 6.47 -19.04
CA HIS A 126 5.48 5.53 -18.97
C HIS A 126 6.79 6.23 -18.63
N ASP A 127 7.14 7.30 -19.34
CA ASP A 127 8.39 8.03 -19.13
C ASP A 127 8.39 8.79 -17.81
N LEU A 128 7.24 9.31 -17.37
CA LEU A 128 7.10 9.92 -16.05
C LEU A 128 7.39 8.92 -14.93
N ARG A 129 6.82 7.70 -15.00
CA ARG A 129 7.12 6.66 -14.02
C ARG A 129 8.58 6.21 -14.10
N THR A 130 9.18 6.15 -15.30
CA THR A 130 10.61 5.88 -15.46
C THR A 130 11.48 6.92 -14.74
N ALA A 131 11.12 8.22 -14.85
CA ALA A 131 11.81 9.28 -14.13
C ALA A 131 11.64 9.16 -12.59
N MET A 132 10.44 8.77 -12.13
CA MET A 132 10.20 8.46 -10.71
C MET A 132 11.08 7.30 -10.22
N CYS A 133 11.16 6.21 -10.99
CA CYS A 133 12.01 5.06 -10.67
C CYS A 133 13.49 5.47 -10.58
N SER A 134 13.99 6.24 -11.54
CA SER A 134 15.38 6.71 -11.52
C SER A 134 15.69 7.59 -10.30
N ALA A 135 14.76 8.44 -9.87
CA ALA A 135 14.92 9.24 -8.65
C ALA A 135 14.92 8.35 -7.39
N MET A 136 14.04 7.35 -7.34
CA MET A 136 13.98 6.38 -6.24
C MET A 136 15.27 5.56 -6.13
N GLU A 137 15.83 5.09 -7.26
CA GLU A 137 17.10 4.36 -7.29
C GLU A 137 18.27 5.23 -6.80
N GLN A 138 18.31 6.52 -7.16
CA GLN A 138 19.29 7.46 -6.63
C GLN A 138 19.15 7.64 -5.11
N MET A 139 17.96 7.48 -4.56
CA MET A 139 17.69 7.52 -3.12
C MET A 139 17.77 6.16 -2.44
N GLY A 140 18.25 5.13 -3.14
CA GLY A 140 18.58 3.82 -2.57
C GLY A 140 17.44 2.81 -2.53
N LEU A 141 16.36 2.99 -3.31
CA LEU A 141 15.30 2.00 -3.45
C LEU A 141 15.62 1.02 -4.58
N ASP A 142 15.35 -0.26 -4.37
CA ASP A 142 15.43 -1.31 -5.38
C ASP A 142 14.10 -1.43 -6.13
N ILE A 143 14.03 -0.94 -7.37
CA ILE A 143 12.82 -0.99 -8.19
C ILE A 143 12.71 -2.34 -8.88
N GLU A 144 11.51 -2.93 -8.87
CA GLU A 144 11.22 -4.20 -9.55
C GLU A 144 10.38 -4.02 -10.82
N VAL A 145 9.37 -3.16 -10.78
CA VAL A 145 8.43 -2.97 -11.89
C VAL A 145 7.72 -1.63 -11.77
N HIS A 146 7.26 -1.08 -12.89
CA HIS A 146 6.25 -0.03 -12.90
C HIS A 146 5.26 -0.24 -14.04
N HIS A 147 4.03 0.17 -13.84
CA HIS A 147 2.98 0.06 -14.85
C HIS A 147 1.85 1.06 -14.61
N HIS A 148 1.01 1.23 -15.64
CA HIS A 148 -0.27 1.90 -15.50
C HIS A 148 -1.26 0.96 -14.82
N GLU A 149 -2.07 1.48 -13.91
CA GLU A 149 -3.06 0.74 -13.17
C GLU A 149 -4.45 0.80 -13.80
N VAL A 150 -5.43 0.09 -13.21
CA VAL A 150 -6.76 -0.17 -13.78
C VAL A 150 -7.56 1.10 -14.06
N ALA A 151 -7.50 2.10 -13.17
CA ALA A 151 -8.24 3.33 -13.39
C ALA A 151 -7.66 4.14 -14.56
N THR A 152 -8.55 4.79 -15.29
CA THR A 152 -8.14 5.78 -16.29
C THR A 152 -7.62 7.05 -15.60
N ALA A 153 -7.25 8.05 -16.37
CA ALA A 153 -6.83 9.35 -15.84
C ALA A 153 -5.58 9.28 -14.96
N GLY A 154 -4.65 8.40 -15.30
CA GLY A 154 -3.29 8.45 -14.79
C GLY A 154 -3.05 7.66 -13.51
N GLN A 155 -3.73 6.55 -13.27
CA GLN A 155 -3.38 5.67 -12.16
C GLN A 155 -2.10 4.88 -12.46
N CYS A 156 -1.20 4.86 -11.49
CA CYS A 156 0.13 4.27 -11.56
C CYS A 156 0.43 3.38 -10.37
N GLU A 157 1.32 2.40 -10.59
CA GLU A 157 1.96 1.63 -9.54
C GLU A 157 3.46 1.50 -9.84
N ILE A 158 4.27 1.56 -8.77
CA ILE A 158 5.71 1.29 -8.81
C ILE A 158 6.01 0.25 -7.74
N GLY A 159 6.40 -0.94 -8.16
CA GLY A 159 6.81 -2.03 -7.30
C GLY A 159 8.25 -1.87 -6.86
N VAL A 160 8.45 -1.89 -5.55
CA VAL A 160 9.76 -1.81 -4.90
C VAL A 160 10.01 -3.10 -4.14
N LYS A 161 11.21 -3.65 -4.24
CA LYS A 161 11.60 -4.87 -3.55
C LYS A 161 11.27 -4.80 -2.06
N PHE A 162 10.77 -5.90 -1.50
CA PHE A 162 10.44 -6.02 -0.08
C PHE A 162 11.65 -5.77 0.84
N ASN A 163 11.41 -5.35 2.07
CA ASN A 163 12.44 -5.13 3.08
C ASN A 163 11.89 -5.40 4.49
N THR A 164 12.73 -5.26 5.52
CA THR A 164 12.28 -5.36 6.91
C THR A 164 11.28 -4.25 7.25
N LEU A 165 10.45 -4.46 8.24
CA LEU A 165 9.29 -3.62 8.55
C LEU A 165 9.63 -2.13 8.65
N VAL A 166 10.59 -1.76 9.51
CA VAL A 166 10.96 -0.34 9.72
C VAL A 166 11.59 0.23 8.46
N LYS A 167 12.55 -0.48 7.87
CA LYS A 167 13.23 -0.03 6.66
C LYS A 167 12.26 0.13 5.50
N LYS A 168 11.32 -0.79 5.32
CA LYS A 168 10.29 -0.67 4.27
C LYS A 168 9.34 0.50 4.51
N ALA A 169 8.98 0.80 5.76
CA ALA A 169 8.19 1.98 6.09
C ALA A 169 8.94 3.29 5.77
N ASP A 170 10.24 3.34 6.07
CA ASP A 170 11.12 4.45 5.64
C ASP A 170 11.14 4.59 4.10
N GLU A 171 11.26 3.48 3.36
CA GLU A 171 11.26 3.46 1.90
C GLU A 171 9.92 3.93 1.28
N VAL A 172 8.78 3.60 1.89
CA VAL A 172 7.46 4.12 1.44
C VAL A 172 7.42 5.65 1.52
N GLN A 173 8.01 6.25 2.55
CA GLN A 173 8.09 7.72 2.65
C GLN A 173 8.96 8.31 1.54
N ILE A 174 10.09 7.67 1.20
CA ILE A 174 10.95 8.07 0.07
C ILE A 174 10.19 7.96 -1.25
N LEU A 175 9.50 6.83 -1.49
CA LEU A 175 8.69 6.61 -2.68
C LEU A 175 7.68 7.75 -2.87
N LYS A 176 6.90 8.07 -1.83
CA LYS A 176 5.92 9.18 -1.90
C LYS A 176 6.58 10.51 -2.18
N TYR A 177 7.71 10.78 -1.56
CA TYR A 177 8.49 11.99 -1.78
C TYR A 177 8.93 12.12 -3.24
N CYS A 178 9.51 11.06 -3.82
CA CYS A 178 9.92 11.02 -5.22
C CYS A 178 8.74 11.22 -6.17
N VAL A 179 7.61 10.52 -5.93
CA VAL A 179 6.41 10.63 -6.76
C VAL A 179 5.91 12.07 -6.82
N HIS A 180 5.80 12.73 -5.67
CA HIS A 180 5.34 14.12 -5.63
C HIS A 180 6.30 15.09 -6.30
N ASN A 181 7.59 14.97 -6.07
CA ASN A 181 8.59 15.88 -6.62
C ASN A 181 8.75 15.72 -8.14
N VAL A 182 8.79 14.47 -8.63
CA VAL A 182 8.88 14.22 -10.08
C VAL A 182 7.60 14.67 -10.79
N ALA A 183 6.42 14.38 -10.25
CA ALA A 183 5.17 14.88 -10.82
C ALA A 183 5.18 16.40 -10.92
N HIS A 184 5.62 17.11 -9.87
CA HIS A 184 5.76 18.55 -9.87
C HIS A 184 6.74 19.06 -10.92
N ALA A 185 7.89 18.41 -11.07
CA ALA A 185 8.90 18.79 -12.08
C ALA A 185 8.37 18.63 -13.53
N TYR A 186 7.43 17.72 -13.74
CA TYR A 186 6.75 17.53 -15.04
C TYR A 186 5.48 18.38 -15.19
N GLY A 187 5.23 19.34 -14.31
CA GLY A 187 4.05 20.22 -14.35
C GLY A 187 2.74 19.52 -14.04
N LYS A 188 2.80 18.36 -13.38
CA LYS A 188 1.65 17.53 -13.00
C LYS A 188 1.50 17.50 -11.46
N THR A 189 0.42 16.90 -11.00
CA THR A 189 0.19 16.70 -9.56
C THR A 189 -0.13 15.23 -9.29
N ALA A 190 0.48 14.67 -8.26
CA ALA A 190 0.24 13.29 -7.83
C ALA A 190 -0.59 13.26 -6.55
N THR A 191 -1.38 12.18 -6.39
CA THR A 191 -2.12 11.94 -5.16
C THR A 191 -2.15 10.47 -4.80
N PHE A 192 -1.99 10.19 -3.52
CA PHE A 192 -2.22 8.87 -2.91
C PHE A 192 -3.62 8.74 -2.30
N MET A 193 -4.55 9.60 -2.69
CA MET A 193 -5.94 9.54 -2.25
C MET A 193 -6.60 8.22 -2.69
N PRO A 194 -7.25 7.46 -1.78
CA PRO A 194 -7.78 6.13 -2.12
C PRO A 194 -8.85 6.12 -3.19
N LYS A 195 -9.68 7.18 -3.26
CA LYS A 195 -10.78 7.28 -4.24
C LYS A 195 -10.93 8.72 -4.74
N PRO A 196 -10.03 9.19 -5.62
CA PRO A 196 -10.12 10.55 -6.16
C PRO A 196 -11.19 10.70 -7.23
N LEU A 197 -11.54 9.62 -7.93
CA LEU A 197 -12.53 9.60 -9.02
C LEU A 197 -13.72 8.73 -8.66
N VAL A 198 -14.93 9.27 -8.81
CA VAL A 198 -16.17 8.51 -8.69
C VAL A 198 -16.42 7.73 -9.99
N GLY A 199 -16.81 6.47 -9.87
CA GLY A 199 -17.13 5.62 -11.03
C GLY A 199 -15.94 4.93 -11.68
N ASP A 200 -14.73 5.07 -11.15
CA ASP A 200 -13.54 4.34 -11.58
C ASP A 200 -12.86 3.66 -10.39
N ASN A 201 -11.82 2.87 -10.61
CA ASN A 201 -11.07 2.21 -9.53
C ASN A 201 -10.38 3.23 -8.61
N GLY A 202 -10.16 2.83 -7.37
CA GLY A 202 -9.37 3.59 -6.40
C GLY A 202 -7.97 3.03 -6.22
N SER A 203 -7.14 3.71 -5.42
CA SER A 203 -5.77 3.32 -5.11
C SER A 203 -5.71 2.52 -3.81
N GLY A 204 -5.16 1.31 -3.89
CA GLY A 204 -4.79 0.48 -2.76
C GLY A 204 -3.33 0.66 -2.37
N MET A 205 -2.99 0.13 -1.21
CA MET A 205 -1.64 -0.23 -0.83
C MET A 205 -1.70 -1.66 -0.31
N HIS A 206 -1.69 -2.61 -1.24
CA HIS A 206 -1.63 -4.02 -0.93
C HIS A 206 -0.31 -4.29 -0.20
N CYS A 207 -0.31 -5.18 0.77
CA CYS A 207 0.86 -5.39 1.59
C CYS A 207 1.21 -6.87 1.69
N HIS A 208 2.25 -7.28 0.97
CA HIS A 208 2.87 -8.58 1.11
C HIS A 208 3.63 -8.64 2.43
N GLN A 209 3.53 -9.76 3.13
CA GLN A 209 4.17 -9.93 4.43
C GLN A 209 4.51 -11.38 4.73
N SER A 210 5.63 -11.55 5.42
CA SER A 210 6.08 -12.81 5.99
C SER A 210 7.00 -12.54 7.18
N PHE A 211 7.20 -13.50 8.06
CA PHE A 211 8.31 -13.44 9.00
C PHE A 211 9.20 -14.68 8.92
N TRP A 212 10.43 -14.51 9.35
CA TRP A 212 11.50 -15.48 9.21
C TRP A 212 12.17 -15.75 10.56
N LYS A 213 12.77 -16.91 10.67
CA LYS A 213 13.55 -17.31 11.84
C LYS A 213 14.84 -17.98 11.41
N ASN A 214 15.98 -17.47 11.87
CA ASN A 214 17.31 -18.00 11.55
C ASN A 214 17.56 -18.14 10.03
N GLY A 215 17.08 -17.18 9.23
CA GLY A 215 17.23 -17.19 7.77
C GLY A 215 16.27 -18.12 7.01
N GLU A 216 15.30 -18.73 7.69
CA GLU A 216 14.27 -19.59 7.09
C GLU A 216 12.90 -18.91 7.17
N ASN A 217 12.13 -19.02 6.08
CA ASN A 217 10.78 -18.46 5.98
C ASN A 217 9.80 -19.29 6.82
N ALA A 218 9.28 -18.73 7.91
CA ALA A 218 8.32 -19.38 8.79
C ALA A 218 6.96 -19.65 8.13
N PHE A 219 6.68 -19.02 6.99
CA PHE A 219 5.42 -19.19 6.26
C PHE A 219 5.44 -20.37 5.27
N ALA A 220 6.61 -20.91 4.94
CA ALA A 220 6.73 -22.06 4.06
C ALA A 220 6.33 -23.36 4.78
N GLY A 221 5.56 -24.22 4.11
CA GLY A 221 5.12 -25.50 4.65
C GLY A 221 4.47 -26.40 3.62
N ASN A 222 3.72 -27.39 4.08
CA ASN A 222 3.06 -28.38 3.25
C ASN A 222 1.51 -28.29 3.29
N GLY A 223 0.99 -27.23 3.89
CA GLY A 223 -0.45 -26.98 3.96
C GLY A 223 -1.00 -26.33 2.70
N TYR A 224 -2.18 -25.74 2.83
CA TYR A 224 -2.87 -25.04 1.75
C TYR A 224 -1.95 -24.01 1.06
N ALA A 225 -1.89 -24.06 -0.26
CA ALA A 225 -1.02 -23.21 -1.10
C ALA A 225 0.49 -23.27 -0.75
N GLY A 226 0.95 -24.32 -0.08
CA GLY A 226 2.33 -24.47 0.37
C GLY A 226 2.68 -23.62 1.59
N LEU A 227 1.67 -23.22 2.37
CA LEU A 227 1.85 -22.50 3.62
C LEU A 227 2.06 -23.44 4.81
N SER A 228 2.74 -22.94 5.83
CA SER A 228 2.84 -23.55 7.14
C SER A 228 1.56 -23.32 7.96
N GLU A 229 1.38 -24.10 9.02
CA GLU A 229 0.34 -23.85 10.02
C GLU A 229 0.50 -22.47 10.68
N THR A 230 1.74 -22.03 10.90
CA THR A 230 2.07 -20.69 11.38
C THR A 230 1.49 -19.61 10.47
N ALA A 231 1.66 -19.73 9.15
CA ALA A 231 1.10 -18.77 8.20
C ALA A 231 -0.44 -18.77 8.22
N LEU A 232 -1.08 -19.91 8.37
CA LEU A 232 -2.54 -20.00 8.50
C LEU A 232 -3.03 -19.31 9.78
N TYR A 233 -2.37 -19.52 10.91
CA TYR A 233 -2.70 -18.82 12.15
C TYR A 233 -2.46 -17.29 12.04
N TYR A 234 -1.40 -16.88 11.32
CA TYR A 234 -1.14 -15.48 11.02
C TYR A 234 -2.31 -14.86 10.25
N ILE A 235 -2.80 -15.52 9.21
CA ILE A 235 -4.01 -15.13 8.46
C ILE A 235 -5.22 -15.04 9.39
N GLY A 236 -5.40 -16.02 10.27
CA GLY A 236 -6.49 -16.05 11.26
C GLY A 236 -6.46 -14.84 12.19
N GLY A 237 -5.27 -14.42 12.64
CA GLY A 237 -5.07 -13.21 13.43
C GLY A 237 -5.45 -11.94 12.66
N ILE A 238 -5.02 -11.82 11.41
CA ILE A 238 -5.38 -10.70 10.54
C ILE A 238 -6.91 -10.61 10.37
N ILE A 239 -7.58 -11.71 10.05
CA ILE A 239 -9.05 -11.74 9.88
C ILE A 239 -9.76 -11.35 11.17
N LYS A 240 -9.35 -11.91 12.32
CA LYS A 240 -9.92 -11.58 13.63
C LYS A 240 -9.84 -10.09 13.95
N HIS A 241 -8.71 -9.47 13.63
CA HIS A 241 -8.44 -8.06 13.96
C HIS A 241 -8.71 -7.09 12.81
N ALA A 242 -9.24 -7.54 11.68
CA ALA A 242 -9.36 -6.75 10.45
C ALA A 242 -10.07 -5.40 10.64
N LYS A 243 -11.17 -5.36 11.41
CA LYS A 243 -11.88 -4.11 11.70
C LYS A 243 -11.05 -3.12 12.52
N ALA A 244 -10.22 -3.61 13.45
CA ALA A 244 -9.27 -2.76 14.16
C ALA A 244 -8.12 -2.30 13.26
N LEU A 245 -7.66 -3.18 12.37
CA LEU A 245 -6.64 -2.85 11.38
C LEU A 245 -7.08 -1.74 10.42
N ASN A 246 -8.38 -1.65 10.10
CA ASN A 246 -8.90 -0.55 9.26
C ASN A 246 -8.59 0.83 9.85
N ALA A 247 -8.51 1.00 11.17
CA ALA A 247 -8.15 2.28 11.78
C ALA A 247 -6.73 2.75 11.38
N PHE A 248 -5.83 1.82 11.10
CA PHE A 248 -4.45 2.10 10.68
C PHE A 248 -4.24 1.97 9.18
N ALA A 249 -4.86 0.99 8.55
CA ALA A 249 -4.70 0.69 7.13
C ALA A 249 -5.62 1.52 6.22
N ASN A 250 -6.72 2.07 6.75
CA ASN A 250 -7.73 2.86 6.03
C ASN A 250 -8.08 4.10 6.86
N ALA A 251 -7.08 5.00 6.98
CA ALA A 251 -7.07 6.05 8.00
C ALA A 251 -7.89 7.30 7.62
N SER A 252 -8.48 7.37 6.43
CA SER A 252 -9.26 8.53 5.97
C SER A 252 -10.72 8.20 5.70
N THR A 253 -11.58 9.20 5.71
CA THR A 253 -12.99 9.03 5.29
C THR A 253 -13.08 8.65 3.81
N ASN A 254 -12.13 9.05 2.99
CA ASN A 254 -12.05 8.69 1.59
C ASN A 254 -11.67 7.22 1.40
N SER A 255 -10.95 6.59 2.33
CA SER A 255 -10.63 5.16 2.32
C SER A 255 -11.88 4.29 2.13
N TYR A 256 -12.98 4.65 2.79
CA TYR A 256 -14.24 3.89 2.74
C TYR A 256 -15.07 4.16 1.49
N LYS A 257 -14.69 5.13 0.68
CA LYS A 257 -15.21 5.30 -0.67
C LYS A 257 -14.54 4.37 -1.69
N ARG A 258 -13.32 3.90 -1.38
CA ARG A 258 -12.64 2.85 -2.11
C ARG A 258 -13.18 1.46 -1.74
N LEU A 259 -13.41 1.18 -0.46
CA LEU A 259 -13.85 -0.12 0.06
C LEU A 259 -15.32 -0.40 -0.26
N ILE A 260 -15.63 -0.47 -1.54
CA ILE A 260 -16.98 -0.77 -2.07
C ILE A 260 -16.86 -1.90 -3.11
N PRO A 261 -17.86 -2.80 -3.21
CA PRO A 261 -17.85 -3.87 -4.20
C PRO A 261 -17.79 -3.36 -5.65
N GLY A 262 -17.18 -4.13 -6.54
CA GLY A 262 -17.17 -3.86 -7.99
C GLY A 262 -16.04 -2.97 -8.50
N PHE A 263 -15.13 -2.50 -7.65
CA PHE A 263 -13.97 -1.68 -8.03
C PHE A 263 -12.63 -2.25 -7.56
N GLU A 264 -12.52 -3.58 -7.56
CA GLU A 264 -11.30 -4.33 -7.22
C GLU A 264 -10.74 -4.01 -5.81
N ALA A 265 -11.59 -3.52 -4.93
CA ALA A 265 -11.30 -3.35 -3.52
C ALA A 265 -11.95 -4.50 -2.73
N PRO A 266 -11.17 -5.48 -2.22
CA PRO A 266 -11.72 -6.61 -1.53
C PRO A 266 -12.25 -6.20 -0.16
N VAL A 267 -13.54 -6.38 0.06
CA VAL A 267 -14.21 -6.05 1.32
C VAL A 267 -14.51 -7.29 2.17
N MET A 268 -14.54 -8.47 1.55
CA MET A 268 -14.84 -9.73 2.22
C MET A 268 -13.61 -10.32 2.90
N LEU A 269 -13.71 -10.57 4.20
CA LEU A 269 -12.65 -11.12 5.03
C LEU A 269 -12.50 -12.61 4.82
N ALA A 270 -12.01 -12.98 3.65
CA ALA A 270 -11.69 -14.33 3.24
C ALA A 270 -10.22 -14.39 2.80
N TYR A 271 -9.65 -15.61 2.79
CA TYR A 271 -8.34 -15.85 2.19
C TYR A 271 -8.45 -16.86 1.07
N SER A 272 -7.60 -16.74 0.06
CA SER A 272 -7.57 -17.67 -1.06
C SER A 272 -6.25 -17.61 -1.84
N ALA A 273 -5.87 -18.72 -2.44
CA ALA A 273 -4.71 -18.81 -3.31
C ALA A 273 -5.02 -18.19 -4.69
N ARG A 274 -4.13 -17.32 -5.18
CA ARG A 274 -4.19 -16.70 -6.53
C ARG A 274 -5.50 -15.96 -6.83
N ASN A 275 -6.23 -15.55 -5.82
CA ASN A 275 -7.55 -14.92 -5.95
C ASN A 275 -7.50 -13.46 -5.50
N ARG A 276 -7.62 -12.53 -6.45
CA ARG A 276 -7.57 -11.08 -6.19
C ARG A 276 -8.87 -10.52 -5.57
N SER A 277 -9.95 -11.29 -5.54
CA SER A 277 -11.20 -10.87 -4.89
C SER A 277 -11.20 -11.09 -3.37
N ALA A 278 -10.26 -11.87 -2.83
CA ALA A 278 -10.12 -12.09 -1.40
C ALA A 278 -9.33 -10.96 -0.71
N ALA A 279 -9.73 -10.60 0.51
CA ALA A 279 -9.01 -9.61 1.33
C ALA A 279 -7.58 -10.04 1.67
N LEU A 280 -7.34 -11.36 1.77
CA LEU A 280 -6.02 -11.96 1.94
C LEU A 280 -5.75 -12.92 0.79
N ARG A 281 -4.83 -12.54 -0.08
CA ARG A 281 -4.38 -13.37 -1.20
C ARG A 281 -3.08 -14.09 -0.84
N ILE A 282 -2.96 -15.35 -1.26
CA ILE A 282 -1.70 -16.09 -1.21
C ILE A 282 -1.17 -16.16 -2.64
N PRO A 283 -0.12 -15.37 -2.98
CA PRO A 283 0.48 -15.41 -4.31
C PRO A 283 1.07 -16.78 -4.62
N TYR A 284 0.95 -17.20 -5.89
CA TYR A 284 1.65 -18.40 -6.35
C TYR A 284 3.15 -18.16 -6.42
N VAL A 285 3.92 -19.05 -5.83
CA VAL A 285 5.38 -19.07 -5.92
C VAL A 285 5.89 -20.48 -5.60
N ASP A 286 6.83 -20.97 -6.41
CA ASP A 286 7.41 -22.31 -6.21
C ASP A 286 8.42 -22.34 -5.06
N SER A 287 9.23 -21.28 -4.93
CA SER A 287 10.26 -21.21 -3.90
C SER A 287 9.68 -21.06 -2.49
N PRO A 288 10.10 -21.88 -1.53
CA PRO A 288 9.74 -21.70 -0.12
C PRO A 288 10.10 -20.31 0.42
N LYS A 289 11.18 -19.71 -0.07
CA LYS A 289 11.60 -18.35 0.32
C LYS A 289 10.61 -17.27 -0.07
N GLY A 290 9.80 -17.50 -1.10
CA GLY A 290 8.80 -16.55 -1.57
C GLY A 290 7.43 -16.68 -0.93
N LYS A 291 7.19 -17.67 -0.07
CA LYS A 291 5.88 -17.87 0.58
C LYS A 291 5.54 -16.68 1.46
N ARG A 292 4.35 -16.11 1.22
CA ARG A 292 3.89 -14.89 1.88
C ARG A 292 2.39 -14.76 1.79
N VAL A 293 1.82 -13.86 2.55
CA VAL A 293 0.41 -13.45 2.45
C VAL A 293 0.34 -12.00 2.01
N GLU A 294 -0.68 -11.65 1.25
CA GLU A 294 -0.94 -10.29 0.77
C GLU A 294 -2.26 -9.79 1.36
N LEU A 295 -2.20 -8.76 2.16
CA LEU A 295 -3.37 -8.02 2.64
C LEU A 295 -3.74 -6.95 1.64
N ARG A 296 -5.01 -6.95 1.16
CA ARG A 296 -5.42 -6.14 0.02
C ARG A 296 -6.36 -4.96 0.33
N PHE A 297 -6.91 -4.85 1.54
CA PHE A 297 -7.84 -3.77 1.88
C PHE A 297 -7.16 -2.46 2.29
N GLY A 298 -5.86 -2.46 2.58
CA GLY A 298 -5.11 -1.24 2.93
C GLY A 298 -5.04 -0.23 1.79
N ASP A 299 -4.81 1.03 2.13
CA ASP A 299 -4.63 2.11 1.15
C ASP A 299 -3.45 3.03 1.52
N PRO A 300 -2.96 3.83 0.56
CA PRO A 300 -1.72 4.58 0.73
C PRO A 300 -1.84 5.86 1.58
N THR A 301 -3.02 6.20 2.12
CA THR A 301 -3.13 7.26 3.15
C THR A 301 -2.65 6.80 4.52
N ALA A 302 -2.50 5.49 4.71
CA ALA A 302 -2.02 4.93 5.94
C ALA A 302 -0.61 5.41 6.29
N ASN A 303 -0.36 5.60 7.59
CA ASN A 303 1.01 5.74 8.07
C ASN A 303 1.69 4.35 7.98
N PRO A 304 2.75 4.18 7.18
CA PRO A 304 3.30 2.85 6.92
C PRO A 304 3.88 2.18 8.17
N TYR A 305 4.46 2.94 9.09
CA TYR A 305 4.98 2.40 10.35
C TYR A 305 3.87 1.79 11.20
N LEU A 306 2.77 2.50 11.38
CA LEU A 306 1.63 2.03 12.17
C LEU A 306 0.88 0.91 11.47
N MET A 307 0.71 1.01 10.16
CA MET A 307 0.04 -0.02 9.36
C MET A 307 0.79 -1.36 9.44
N PHE A 308 2.09 -1.36 9.17
CA PHE A 308 2.88 -2.59 9.19
C PHE A 308 3.01 -3.17 10.60
N ALA A 309 3.24 -2.32 11.61
CA ALA A 309 3.27 -2.74 13.00
C ALA A 309 1.95 -3.40 13.44
N SER A 310 0.81 -2.78 13.12
CA SER A 310 -0.50 -3.34 13.48
C SER A 310 -0.79 -4.67 12.78
N MET A 311 -0.41 -4.82 11.51
CA MET A 311 -0.53 -6.10 10.78
C MET A 311 0.32 -7.19 11.43
N LEU A 312 1.60 -6.90 11.73
CA LEU A 312 2.49 -7.85 12.38
C LEU A 312 1.95 -8.28 13.73
N MET A 313 1.50 -7.34 14.56
CA MET A 313 0.93 -7.65 15.88
C MET A 313 -0.34 -8.49 15.80
N ALA A 314 -1.24 -8.20 14.85
CA ALA A 314 -2.44 -9.00 14.60
C ALA A 314 -2.09 -10.43 14.17
N GLY A 315 -1.11 -10.59 13.28
CA GLY A 315 -0.62 -11.90 12.84
C GLY A 315 0.04 -12.68 13.96
N ILE A 316 0.87 -12.04 14.78
CA ILE A 316 1.53 -12.67 15.95
C ILE A 316 0.47 -13.16 16.96
N ASP A 317 -0.59 -12.35 17.25
CA ASP A 317 -1.71 -12.78 18.10
C ASP A 317 -2.36 -14.04 17.55
N GLY A 318 -2.55 -14.11 16.23
CA GLY A 318 -3.08 -15.28 15.55
C GLY A 318 -2.22 -16.54 15.78
N VAL A 319 -0.90 -16.41 15.67
CA VAL A 319 0.03 -17.54 15.86
C VAL A 319 0.08 -17.97 17.33
N ILE A 320 0.22 -17.03 18.27
CA ILE A 320 0.28 -17.33 19.72
C ILE A 320 -0.99 -18.02 20.19
N ASN A 321 -2.15 -17.54 19.76
CA ASN A 321 -3.46 -18.06 20.18
C ASN A 321 -4.01 -19.15 19.24
N LYS A 322 -3.24 -19.58 18.23
CA LYS A 322 -3.63 -20.61 17.26
C LYS A 322 -5.00 -20.34 16.62
N ILE A 323 -5.19 -19.11 16.15
CA ILE A 323 -6.45 -18.68 15.54
C ILE A 323 -6.50 -19.19 14.10
N HIS A 324 -7.28 -20.23 13.86
CA HIS A 324 -7.45 -20.78 12.52
C HIS A 324 -8.34 -19.84 11.66
N PRO A 325 -7.98 -19.57 10.40
CA PRO A 325 -8.71 -18.63 9.53
C PRO A 325 -10.03 -19.20 8.96
N GLY A 326 -10.37 -20.44 9.24
CA GLY A 326 -11.47 -21.16 8.57
C GLY A 326 -11.04 -21.78 7.25
N GLU A 327 -12.00 -22.12 6.39
CA GLU A 327 -11.73 -22.70 5.07
C GLU A 327 -11.41 -21.60 4.05
N PRO A 328 -10.52 -21.88 3.08
CA PRO A 328 -10.23 -20.92 2.01
C PRO A 328 -11.44 -20.73 1.09
N ALA A 329 -11.59 -19.52 0.57
CA ALA A 329 -12.67 -19.18 -0.36
C ALA A 329 -12.14 -19.19 -1.82
N ASP A 330 -12.04 -20.37 -2.42
CA ASP A 330 -11.47 -20.58 -3.76
C ASP A 330 -12.49 -20.34 -4.88
N LYS A 331 -13.21 -19.21 -4.81
CA LYS A 331 -14.19 -18.77 -5.82
C LYS A 331 -14.10 -17.26 -6.00
N ASP A 332 -14.61 -16.74 -7.11
CA ASP A 332 -14.70 -15.31 -7.31
C ASP A 332 -15.71 -14.71 -6.33
N LEU A 333 -15.19 -13.89 -5.39
CA LEU A 333 -16.02 -13.27 -4.35
C LEU A 333 -16.83 -12.06 -4.88
N TYR A 334 -16.53 -11.56 -6.08
CA TYR A 334 -17.33 -10.50 -6.70
C TYR A 334 -18.64 -11.02 -7.31
N ASP A 335 -18.70 -12.33 -7.64
CA ASP A 335 -19.85 -12.97 -8.29
C ASP A 335 -20.73 -13.77 -7.32
N LEU A 336 -20.57 -13.58 -6.00
CA LEU A 336 -21.38 -14.24 -4.99
C LEU A 336 -22.83 -13.75 -5.00
N SER A 337 -23.77 -14.67 -4.74
CA SER A 337 -25.13 -14.28 -4.43
C SER A 337 -25.19 -13.43 -3.14
N PRO A 338 -26.22 -12.58 -2.96
CA PRO A 338 -26.38 -11.81 -1.72
C PRO A 338 -26.41 -12.69 -0.47
N GLU A 339 -27.01 -13.89 -0.55
CA GLU A 339 -27.09 -14.85 0.56
C GLU A 339 -25.71 -15.40 0.91
N GLU A 340 -24.91 -15.79 -0.09
CA GLU A 340 -23.55 -16.27 0.12
C GLU A 340 -22.64 -15.16 0.66
N GLY A 341 -22.72 -13.95 0.10
CA GLY A 341 -21.95 -12.80 0.56
C GLY A 341 -22.25 -12.40 2.00
N ALA A 342 -23.49 -12.56 2.45
CA ALA A 342 -23.89 -12.26 3.82
C ALA A 342 -23.26 -13.18 4.88
N LEU A 343 -22.79 -14.35 4.48
CA LEU A 343 -22.13 -15.33 5.37
C LEU A 343 -20.65 -15.00 5.62
N ILE A 344 -20.04 -14.17 4.78
CA ILE A 344 -18.62 -13.83 4.88
C ILE A 344 -18.48 -12.50 5.65
N PRO A 345 -17.70 -12.47 6.74
CA PRO A 345 -17.41 -11.23 7.45
C PRO A 345 -16.80 -10.19 6.51
N GLN A 346 -17.08 -8.91 6.76
CA GLN A 346 -16.55 -7.81 5.96
C GLN A 346 -15.68 -6.86 6.79
N VAL A 347 -14.79 -6.16 6.12
CA VAL A 347 -14.04 -5.03 6.69
C VAL A 347 -14.99 -3.93 7.15
N ALA A 348 -14.51 -2.98 7.94
CA ALA A 348 -15.32 -1.83 8.34
C ALA A 348 -15.77 -1.03 7.12
N GLY A 349 -17.03 -0.60 7.09
CA GLY A 349 -17.59 0.24 6.02
C GLY A 349 -17.47 1.74 6.29
N SER A 350 -16.95 2.13 7.45
CA SER A 350 -16.73 3.53 7.85
C SER A 350 -15.77 3.61 9.04
N LEU A 351 -15.27 4.80 9.33
CA LEU A 351 -14.51 5.10 10.57
C LEU A 351 -15.38 5.21 11.83
N ARG A 352 -16.69 5.09 11.72
CA ARG A 352 -17.64 5.21 12.84
C ARG A 352 -17.87 3.89 13.56
#